data_49f9134a641c8e9a7cdb2b056970d769
#
_entry.id   49f9134a641c8e9a7cdb2b056970d769
#
_cell.length_a   1.000
_cell.length_b   1.000
_cell.length_c   1.000
_cell.angle_alpha   90.00
_cell.angle_beta   90.00
_cell.angle_gamma   90.00
#
_symmetry.space_group_name_H-M   'P 1'
#
loop_
_entity.id
_entity.type
_entity.pdbx_description
1 polymer ?
#
loop_
_entity_poly.entity_id
_entity_poly.type
_entity_poly.pdbx_seq_one_letter_code
_entity_poly.pdbx_strand_id
1 'polypeptide(L)' 'MDTAKTIKELRESTGMSRKEFSEHTGIPVRTLEDWEAARRTPPEYIPRLISYQLKYEKLMKEKGEKNGEDN' A
#
# COMPACT_ATOMS: atom_id res chain seq x y z
N MET A 1 2.70 -10.46 -15.41
CA MET A 1 3.03 -9.95 -14.08
C MET A 1 2.04 -10.50 -13.06
N ASP A 2 2.54 -11.02 -11.97
CA ASP A 2 1.67 -11.57 -10.93
C ASP A 2 1.15 -10.45 -10.02
N THR A 3 -0.10 -10.07 -10.23
CA THR A 3 -0.71 -8.96 -9.50
C THR A 3 -0.89 -9.28 -8.01
N ALA A 4 -1.20 -10.54 -7.70
CA ALA A 4 -1.34 -10.97 -6.30
C ALA A 4 -0.02 -10.79 -5.56
N LYS A 5 1.07 -11.19 -6.18
CA LYS A 5 2.40 -11.05 -5.61
C LYS A 5 2.75 -9.58 -5.44
N THR A 6 2.39 -8.75 -6.41
CA THR A 6 2.68 -7.32 -6.36
C THR A 6 1.97 -6.64 -5.18
N ILE A 7 0.69 -6.95 -4.97
CA ILE A 7 -0.08 -6.39 -3.84
C ILE A 7 0.56 -6.80 -2.52
N LYS A 8 0.89 -8.08 -2.38
CA LYS A 8 1.50 -8.59 -1.17
C LYS A 8 2.85 -7.92 -0.90
N GLU A 9 3.67 -7.79 -1.93
CA GLU A 9 4.98 -7.17 -1.79
C GLU A 9 4.86 -5.70 -1.39
N LEU A 10 3.90 -4.98 -1.97
CA LEU A 10 3.68 -3.59 -1.61
C LEU A 10 3.31 -3.47 -0.14
N ARG A 11 2.40 -4.32 0.33
CA ARG A 11 2.01 -4.31 1.73
C ARG A 11 3.19 -4.65 2.64
N GLU A 12 3.92 -5.71 2.30
CA GLU A 12 5.05 -6.14 3.12
C GLU A 12 6.14 -5.08 3.18
N SER A 13 6.30 -4.31 2.12
CA SER A 13 7.31 -3.25 2.10
C SER A 13 7.01 -2.14 3.10
N THR A 14 5.75 -2.01 3.53
CA THR A 14 5.35 -1.01 4.50
C THR A 14 5.47 -1.50 5.94
N GLY A 15 5.60 -2.81 6.14
CA GLY A 15 5.58 -3.40 7.47
C GLY A 15 4.19 -3.47 8.07
N MET A 16 3.15 -3.13 7.31
CA MET A 16 1.78 -3.15 7.80
C MET A 16 1.14 -4.53 7.71
N SER A 17 0.28 -4.85 8.68
CA SER A 17 -0.59 -6.01 8.58
C SER A 17 -1.68 -5.71 7.54
N ARG A 18 -2.44 -6.75 7.14
CA ARG A 18 -3.55 -6.51 6.21
C ARG A 18 -4.57 -5.55 6.80
N LYS A 19 -4.83 -5.66 8.11
CA LYS A 19 -5.77 -4.77 8.77
C LYS A 19 -5.30 -3.32 8.70
N GLU A 20 -4.04 -3.09 9.04
CA GLU A 20 -3.46 -1.76 8.98
C GLU A 20 -3.45 -1.20 7.56
N PHE A 21 -3.08 -2.03 6.61
CA PHE A 21 -3.04 -1.64 5.20
C PHE A 21 -4.44 -1.34 4.69
N SER A 22 -5.43 -2.12 5.12
CA SER A 22 -6.82 -1.89 4.78
C SER A 22 -7.29 -0.51 5.26
N GLU A 23 -6.99 -0.19 6.50
CA GLU A 23 -7.36 1.10 7.07
C GLU A 23 -6.64 2.24 6.34
N HIS A 24 -5.41 2.01 5.97
CA HIS A 24 -4.59 3.03 5.32
C HIS A 24 -5.01 3.32 3.88
N THR A 25 -5.36 2.28 3.14
CA THR A 25 -5.71 2.41 1.72
C THR A 25 -7.20 2.51 1.46
N GLY A 26 -8.03 2.15 2.43
CA GLY A 26 -9.46 2.10 2.25
C GLY A 26 -9.95 0.84 1.56
N ILE A 27 -9.07 -0.12 1.32
CA ILE A 27 -9.42 -1.39 0.68
C ILE A 27 -9.83 -2.39 1.77
N PRO A 28 -11.01 -3.02 1.68
CA PRO A 28 -11.43 -3.99 2.70
C PRO A 28 -10.42 -5.12 2.88
N VAL A 29 -10.24 -5.57 4.12
CA VAL A 29 -9.32 -6.66 4.44
C VAL A 29 -9.61 -7.89 3.59
N ARG A 30 -10.90 -8.24 3.45
CA ARG A 30 -11.30 -9.40 2.67
C ARG A 30 -10.86 -9.29 1.22
N THR A 31 -10.95 -8.09 0.66
CA THR A 31 -10.50 -7.84 -0.71
C THR A 31 -9.00 -8.04 -0.82
N LEU A 32 -8.24 -7.53 0.16
CA LEU A 32 -6.79 -7.73 0.18
C LEU A 32 -6.45 -9.21 0.26
N GLU A 33 -7.16 -9.96 1.12
CA GLU A 33 -6.95 -11.39 1.25
C GLU A 33 -7.19 -12.12 -0.08
N ASP A 34 -8.29 -11.77 -0.76
CA ASP A 34 -8.62 -12.38 -2.04
C ASP A 34 -7.57 -12.08 -3.10
N TRP A 35 -7.08 -10.84 -3.13
CA TRP A 35 -6.05 -10.45 -4.10
C TRP A 35 -4.72 -11.15 -3.79
N GLU A 36 -4.32 -11.19 -2.53
CA GLU A 36 -3.04 -11.81 -2.15
C GLU A 36 -3.07 -13.32 -2.32
N ALA A 37 -4.25 -13.94 -2.17
CA ALA A 37 -4.42 -15.38 -2.38
C ALA A 37 -4.71 -15.72 -3.84
N ALA A 38 -4.76 -14.73 -4.71
CA ALA A 38 -5.04 -14.88 -6.14
C ALA A 38 -6.44 -15.45 -6.42
N ARG A 39 -7.36 -15.30 -5.47
CA ARG A 39 -8.75 -15.69 -5.68
C ARG A 39 -9.48 -14.70 -6.59
N ARG A 40 -9.04 -13.45 -6.57
CA ARG A 40 -9.53 -12.39 -7.44
C ARG A 40 -8.33 -11.60 -7.93
N THR A 41 -8.46 -11.00 -9.11
CA THR A 41 -7.41 -10.17 -9.67
C THR A 41 -7.84 -8.72 -9.56
N PRO A 42 -7.03 -7.85 -8.91
CA PRO A 42 -7.36 -6.44 -8.86
C PRO A 42 -7.22 -5.81 -10.23
N PRO A 43 -7.91 -4.69 -10.50
CA PRO A 43 -7.68 -3.94 -11.73
C PRO A 43 -6.21 -3.56 -11.84
N GLU A 44 -5.69 -3.50 -13.06
CA GLU A 44 -4.28 -3.23 -13.30
C GLU A 44 -3.79 -1.93 -12.67
N TYR A 45 -4.65 -0.94 -12.57
CA TYR A 45 -4.26 0.36 -12.02
C TYR A 45 -4.10 0.34 -10.51
N ILE A 46 -4.65 -0.66 -9.82
CA ILE A 46 -4.61 -0.70 -8.34
C ILE A 46 -3.18 -0.80 -7.79
N PRO A 47 -2.35 -1.75 -8.25
CA PRO A 47 -0.98 -1.80 -7.76
C PRO A 47 -0.22 -0.50 -8.01
N ARG A 48 -0.47 0.12 -9.16
CA ARG A 48 0.16 1.38 -9.52
C ARG A 48 -0.28 2.51 -8.59
N LEU A 49 -1.58 2.60 -8.31
CA LEU A 49 -2.10 3.63 -7.41
C LEU A 49 -1.54 3.46 -6.01
N ILE A 50 -1.51 2.23 -5.51
CA ILE A 50 -0.96 1.95 -4.19
C ILE A 50 0.52 2.33 -4.15
N SER A 51 1.27 1.97 -5.17
CA SER A 51 2.68 2.30 -5.26
C SER A 51 2.90 3.82 -5.22
N TYR A 52 2.10 4.57 -5.98
CA TYR A 52 2.19 6.03 -5.98
C TYR A 52 1.82 6.61 -4.62
N GLN A 53 0.78 6.08 -4.00
CA GLN A 53 0.34 6.55 -2.70
C GLN A 53 1.44 6.38 -1.65
N LEU A 54 2.03 5.19 -1.60
CA LEU A 54 3.10 4.90 -0.65
C LEU A 54 4.33 5.77 -0.90
N LYS A 55 4.67 5.95 -2.15
CA LYS A 55 5.81 6.79 -2.52
C LYS A 55 5.56 8.24 -2.13
N TYR A 56 4.37 8.74 -2.41
CA TYR A 56 4.00 10.11 -2.07
C TYR A 56 4.04 10.31 -0.55
N GLU A 57 3.49 9.39 0.19
CA GLU A 57 3.48 9.47 1.65
C GLU A 57 4.87 9.45 2.23
N LYS A 58 5.75 8.65 1.65
CA LYS A 58 7.14 8.60 2.09
C LYS A 58 7.82 9.95 1.90
N LEU A 59 7.60 10.57 0.74
CA LEU A 59 8.16 11.89 0.46
C LEU A 59 7.62 12.94 1.41
N MET A 60 6.31 12.92 1.65
CA MET A 60 5.68 13.88 2.56
C MET A 60 6.17 13.70 3.99
N LYS A 61 6.35 12.46 4.41
CA LYS A 61 6.86 12.17 5.74
C LYS A 61 8.27 12.71 5.91
N GLU A 62 9.12 12.51 4.92
CA GLU A 62 10.49 13.01 4.95
C GLU A 62 10.52 14.54 5.05
N LYS A 63 9.68 15.20 4.26
CA LYS A 63 9.56 16.66 4.30
C LYS A 63 8.99 17.11 5.63
N GLY A 64 8.00 16.40 6.14
CA GLY A 64 7.40 16.72 7.42
C GLY A 64 8.41 16.64 8.55
N GLU A 65 9.26 15.64 8.54
CA GLU A 65 10.29 15.48 9.55
C GLU A 65 11.28 16.64 9.51
N LYS A 66 11.71 17.04 8.31
CA LYS A 66 12.59 18.17 8.15
C LYS A 66 11.94 19.46 8.65
N ASN A 67 10.68 19.65 8.29
CA ASN A 67 9.97 20.85 8.72
C ASN A 67 9.82 20.87 10.24
N GLY A 68 9.61 19.72 10.82
CA GLY A 68 9.51 19.59 12.27
C GLY A 68 10.79 19.97 12.96
N GLU A 69 11.90 19.62 12.38
CA GLU A 69 13.21 19.96 12.92
C GLU A 69 13.47 21.45 12.85
N ASP A 70 13.02 22.08 11.79
CA ASP A 70 13.23 23.50 11.58
C ASP A 70 12.38 24.34 12.54
N ASN A 71 11.30 23.76 13.02
CA ASN A 71 10.43 24.45 13.95
C ASN A 71 10.94 24.35 15.38
#